data_de4fc52f25b7697bd33a3ea798bdeed9
#
_entry.id   de4fc52f25b7697bd33a3ea798bdeed9
#
_cell.length_a   1.000
_cell.length_b   1.000
_cell.length_c   1.000
_cell.angle_alpha   90.00
_cell.angle_beta   90.00
_cell.angle_gamma   90.00
#
_symmetry.space_group_name_H-M   'P 1'
#
loop_
_entity.id
_entity.type
_entity.pdbx_description
1 polymer ?
#
loop_
_entity_poly.entity_id
_entity_poly.type
_entity_poly.pdbx_seq_one_letter_code
_entity_poly.pdbx_strand_id
1 'polypeptide(L)'
;MLFQCDHVRVSRAGAVVLDELSVAIGDGATAIAGPSGAGKSTLLRLLNRLADPDAGSVRYRGRDVCDYDVLALRREVGLVPQLPALLDATVAENVRYGPRLAGRDADVEDALGLAGLDATFADRPARRLSVGEQQRVMLARALALEPRVLLLDEPTAALDERAKAAVERTLGDLRQRLSLSFVFVTHERAQAERLADRVIAL
;
A
#
# COMPACT_ATOMS: atom_id res chain seq x y z
N MET A 1 -8.86 -16.81 -0.72
CA MET A 1 -7.79 -16.42 0.22
C MET A 1 -6.79 -15.59 -0.56
N LEU A 2 -6.58 -14.32 -0.15
CA LEU A 2 -5.67 -13.41 -0.83
C LEU A 2 -4.22 -13.65 -0.38
N PHE A 3 -3.98 -13.55 0.94
CA PHE A 3 -2.69 -13.90 1.54
C PHE A 3 -2.85 -14.88 2.69
N GLN A 4 -1.80 -15.68 2.90
CA GLN A 4 -1.65 -16.59 4.02
C GLN A 4 -0.21 -16.52 4.52
N CYS A 5 -0.04 -16.21 5.80
CA CYS A 5 1.22 -16.29 6.51
C CYS A 5 1.15 -17.48 7.45
N ASP A 6 2.17 -18.34 7.41
CA ASP A 6 2.25 -19.56 8.23
C ASP A 6 3.53 -19.53 9.06
N HIS A 7 3.42 -19.43 10.38
CA HIS A 7 4.52 -19.43 11.36
C HIS A 7 5.67 -18.47 10.99
N VAL A 8 5.29 -17.26 10.53
CA VAL A 8 6.24 -16.26 10.05
C VAL A 8 7.03 -15.67 11.20
N ARG A 9 8.36 -15.70 11.08
CA ARG A 9 9.29 -15.05 12.00
C ARG A 9 10.13 -14.02 11.26
N VAL A 10 10.31 -12.87 11.87
CA VAL A 10 11.17 -11.80 11.34
C VAL A 10 11.91 -11.12 12.48
N SER A 11 13.22 -11.04 12.34
CA SER A 11 14.11 -10.29 13.24
C SER A 11 14.72 -9.08 12.55
N ARG A 12 14.91 -7.98 13.26
CA ARG A 12 15.59 -6.77 12.76
C ARG A 12 16.51 -6.24 13.84
N ALA A 13 17.76 -5.99 13.47
CA ALA A 13 18.81 -5.50 14.40
C ALA A 13 18.90 -6.33 15.70
N GLY A 14 18.74 -7.65 15.60
CA GLY A 14 18.80 -8.59 16.74
C GLY A 14 17.53 -8.68 17.60
N ALA A 15 16.50 -7.89 17.32
CA ALA A 15 15.20 -8.00 18.00
C ALA A 15 14.18 -8.75 17.13
N VAL A 16 13.39 -9.63 17.74
CA VAL A 16 12.27 -10.29 17.06
C VAL A 16 11.12 -9.28 16.89
N VAL A 17 10.68 -9.09 15.65
CA VAL A 17 9.61 -8.15 15.28
C VAL A 17 8.29 -8.88 15.03
N LEU A 18 8.36 -10.04 14.37
CA LEU A 18 7.25 -10.97 14.21
C LEU A 18 7.72 -12.33 14.71
N ASP A 19 6.91 -13.00 15.53
CA ASP A 19 7.22 -14.31 16.09
C ASP A 19 6.04 -15.27 15.90
N GLU A 20 6.28 -16.37 15.19
CA GLU A 20 5.28 -17.43 14.90
C GLU A 20 3.95 -16.88 14.34
N LEU A 21 3.98 -15.77 13.61
CA LEU A 21 2.77 -15.16 13.10
C LEU A 21 2.09 -16.04 12.06
N SER A 22 0.87 -16.47 12.36
CA SER A 22 -0.01 -17.16 11.42
C SER A 22 -1.26 -16.33 11.21
N VAL A 23 -1.49 -15.84 9.98
CA VAL A 23 -2.63 -14.99 9.65
C VAL A 23 -3.10 -15.22 8.23
N ALA A 24 -4.42 -15.13 8.05
CA ALA A 24 -5.08 -15.26 6.76
C ALA A 24 -5.81 -13.97 6.39
N ILE A 25 -5.54 -13.43 5.20
CA ILE A 25 -6.13 -12.23 4.64
C ILE A 25 -6.98 -12.63 3.44
N GLY A 26 -8.26 -12.26 3.46
CA GLY A 26 -9.20 -12.47 2.35
C GLY A 26 -9.16 -11.36 1.31
N ASP A 27 -9.94 -11.51 0.25
CA ASP A 27 -10.22 -10.41 -0.68
C ASP A 27 -11.07 -9.33 0.01
N GLY A 28 -11.08 -8.12 -0.56
CA GLY A 28 -11.75 -6.95 0.01
C GLY A 28 -10.80 -6.08 0.85
N ALA A 29 -11.34 -5.32 1.80
CA ALA A 29 -10.57 -4.39 2.63
C ALA A 29 -10.25 -5.00 4.00
N THR A 30 -8.96 -5.18 4.29
CA THR A 30 -8.48 -5.67 5.58
C THR A 30 -7.62 -4.62 6.27
N ALA A 31 -7.98 -4.25 7.50
CA ALA A 31 -7.14 -3.42 8.36
C ALA A 31 -6.26 -4.30 9.25
N ILE A 32 -4.99 -3.93 9.37
CA ILE A 32 -4.07 -4.49 10.36
C ILE A 32 -3.90 -3.45 11.45
N ALA A 33 -4.42 -3.73 12.64
CA ALA A 33 -4.40 -2.84 13.80
C ALA A 33 -3.45 -3.37 14.87
N GLY A 34 -2.87 -2.47 15.66
CA GLY A 34 -2.00 -2.84 16.78
C GLY A 34 -1.14 -1.66 17.23
N PRO A 35 -0.43 -1.80 18.36
CA PRO A 35 0.42 -0.74 18.88
C PRO A 35 1.58 -0.42 17.94
N SER A 36 2.22 0.73 18.14
CA SER A 36 3.46 1.08 17.44
C SER A 36 4.53 0.02 17.75
N GLY A 37 5.28 -0.38 16.72
CA GLY A 37 6.31 -1.41 16.89
C GLY A 37 5.82 -2.87 16.80
N ALA A 38 4.52 -3.14 16.70
CA ALA A 38 3.98 -4.50 16.59
C ALA A 38 4.31 -5.26 15.28
N GLY A 39 5.12 -4.68 14.40
CA GLY A 39 5.54 -5.37 13.16
C GLY A 39 4.59 -5.16 11.96
N LYS A 40 3.58 -4.29 12.07
CA LYS A 40 2.57 -4.07 11.01
C LYS A 40 3.19 -3.71 9.65
N SER A 41 4.07 -2.72 9.59
CA SER A 41 4.79 -2.34 8.36
C SER A 41 5.72 -3.44 7.87
N THR A 42 6.26 -4.26 8.79
CA THR A 42 7.06 -5.43 8.44
C THR A 42 6.20 -6.46 7.73
N LEU A 43 5.00 -6.75 8.27
CA LEU A 43 4.05 -7.64 7.62
C LEU A 43 3.69 -7.16 6.20
N LEU A 44 3.35 -5.87 6.00
CA LEU A 44 3.08 -5.36 4.65
C LEU A 44 4.25 -5.61 3.68
N ARG A 45 5.50 -5.42 4.14
CA ARG A 45 6.69 -5.63 3.30
C ARG A 45 6.93 -7.09 2.95
N LEU A 46 6.47 -8.03 3.77
CA LEU A 46 6.49 -9.46 3.44
C LEU A 46 5.48 -9.78 2.34
N LEU A 47 4.28 -9.18 2.38
CA LEU A 47 3.20 -9.48 1.42
C LEU A 47 3.57 -9.16 -0.03
N ASN A 48 4.46 -8.19 -0.27
CA ASN A 48 4.96 -7.86 -1.61
C ASN A 48 6.46 -8.14 -1.80
N ARG A 49 7.02 -8.95 -0.90
CA ARG A 49 8.42 -9.37 -0.94
C ARG A 49 9.44 -8.22 -1.00
N LEU A 50 9.15 -7.11 -0.29
CA LEU A 50 10.16 -6.09 0.05
C LEU A 50 11.05 -6.53 1.23
N ALA A 51 10.63 -7.56 1.93
CA ALA A 51 11.41 -8.30 2.92
C ALA A 51 11.05 -9.78 2.79
N ASP A 52 11.99 -10.66 3.09
CA ASP A 52 11.74 -12.09 3.24
C ASP A 52 11.66 -12.44 4.74
N PRO A 53 10.88 -13.45 5.15
CA PRO A 53 10.84 -13.91 6.54
C PRO A 53 12.12 -14.70 6.88
N ASP A 54 12.51 -14.69 8.16
CA ASP A 54 13.63 -15.52 8.66
C ASP A 54 13.20 -16.99 8.76
N ALA A 55 11.90 -17.25 9.06
CA ALA A 55 11.28 -18.57 9.08
C ALA A 55 9.78 -18.47 8.75
N GLY A 56 9.15 -19.59 8.44
CA GLY A 56 7.77 -19.65 7.99
C GLY A 56 7.62 -19.37 6.50
N SER A 57 6.38 -19.16 6.06
CA SER A 57 6.09 -18.89 4.65
C SER A 57 5.00 -17.82 4.49
N VAL A 58 5.06 -17.10 3.36
CA VAL A 58 4.02 -16.15 2.94
C VAL A 58 3.52 -16.57 1.57
N ARG A 59 2.20 -16.75 1.44
CA ARG A 59 1.58 -17.13 0.18
C ARG A 59 0.65 -16.03 -0.31
N TYR A 60 0.73 -15.73 -1.59
CA TYR A 60 -0.21 -14.90 -2.32
C TYR A 60 -1.02 -15.78 -3.26
N ARG A 61 -2.36 -15.80 -3.13
CA ARG A 61 -3.27 -16.65 -3.91
C ARG A 61 -2.85 -18.13 -3.97
N GLY A 62 -2.40 -18.66 -2.83
CA GLY A 62 -2.01 -20.08 -2.66
C GLY A 62 -0.60 -20.43 -3.11
N ARG A 63 0.14 -19.53 -3.79
CA ARG A 63 1.52 -19.72 -4.20
C ARG A 63 2.47 -18.93 -3.30
N ASP A 64 3.62 -19.51 -2.94
CA ASP A 64 4.63 -18.83 -2.12
C ASP A 64 5.13 -17.57 -2.84
N VAL A 65 5.26 -16.45 -2.09
CA VAL A 65 5.74 -15.19 -2.68
C VAL A 65 7.18 -15.30 -3.19
N CYS A 66 7.97 -16.22 -2.65
CA CYS A 66 9.34 -16.49 -3.10
C CYS A 66 9.40 -17.13 -4.50
N ASP A 67 8.33 -17.78 -4.93
CA ASP A 67 8.25 -18.43 -6.25
C ASP A 67 7.81 -17.47 -7.37
N TYR A 68 7.39 -16.25 -7.03
CA TYR A 68 7.02 -15.25 -8.02
C TYR A 68 8.26 -14.53 -8.57
N ASP A 69 8.20 -14.10 -9.83
CA ASP A 69 9.02 -12.99 -10.28
C ASP A 69 8.70 -11.76 -9.41
N VAL A 70 9.71 -11.23 -8.74
CA VAL A 70 9.53 -10.19 -7.73
C VAL A 70 8.96 -8.90 -8.32
N LEU A 71 9.30 -8.56 -9.57
CA LEU A 71 8.79 -7.36 -10.22
C LEU A 71 7.33 -7.56 -10.66
N ALA A 72 6.98 -8.77 -11.13
CA ALA A 72 5.59 -9.12 -11.43
C ALA A 72 4.73 -9.08 -10.17
N LEU A 73 5.19 -9.66 -9.06
CA LEU A 73 4.50 -9.60 -7.76
C LEU A 73 4.26 -8.15 -7.31
N ARG A 74 5.29 -7.30 -7.36
CA ARG A 74 5.19 -5.90 -6.91
C ARG A 74 4.32 -5.03 -7.83
N ARG A 75 4.10 -5.41 -9.07
CA ARG A 75 3.12 -4.78 -9.95
C ARG A 75 1.70 -5.15 -9.57
N GLU A 76 1.46 -6.43 -9.23
CA GLU A 76 0.14 -6.89 -8.77
C GLU A 76 -0.18 -6.43 -7.34
N VAL A 77 0.83 -6.37 -6.47
CA VAL A 77 0.72 -6.04 -5.05
C VAL A 77 1.49 -4.73 -4.80
N GLY A 78 0.84 -3.61 -5.09
CA GLY A 78 1.41 -2.28 -4.92
C GLY A 78 1.50 -1.87 -3.45
N LEU A 79 2.55 -1.13 -3.07
CA LEU A 79 2.70 -0.56 -1.73
C LEU A 79 2.78 0.96 -1.77
N VAL A 80 1.96 1.60 -0.95
CA VAL A 80 2.05 3.02 -0.62
C VAL A 80 2.62 3.14 0.80
N PRO A 81 3.85 3.65 0.96
CA PRO A 81 4.49 3.78 2.27
C PRO A 81 3.90 4.93 3.08
N GLN A 82 4.15 4.92 4.39
CA GLN A 82 3.71 5.94 5.34
C GLN A 82 4.25 7.33 4.99
N LEU A 83 5.54 7.44 4.68
CA LEU A 83 6.17 8.69 4.28
C LEU A 83 6.27 8.78 2.75
N PRO A 84 5.88 9.91 2.16
CA PRO A 84 6.03 10.12 0.73
C PRO A 84 7.48 9.96 0.26
N ALA A 85 7.70 9.08 -0.71
CA ALA A 85 9.00 8.83 -1.34
C ALA A 85 8.91 9.14 -2.83
N LEU A 86 8.80 10.44 -3.16
CA LEU A 86 8.68 10.92 -4.53
C LEU A 86 10.05 11.24 -5.14
N LEU A 87 10.17 11.02 -6.42
CA LEU A 87 11.32 11.46 -7.22
C LEU A 87 11.34 12.99 -7.27
N ASP A 88 12.54 13.55 -7.39
CA ASP A 88 12.75 14.98 -7.63
C ASP A 88 12.43 15.32 -9.11
N ALA A 89 11.15 15.30 -9.41
CA ALA A 89 10.60 15.37 -10.75
C ALA A 89 9.16 15.91 -10.69
N THR A 90 8.53 16.05 -11.83
CA THR A 90 7.10 16.40 -11.89
C THR A 90 6.22 15.27 -11.34
N VAL A 91 4.98 15.61 -11.05
CA VAL A 91 3.96 14.62 -10.66
C VAL A 91 3.76 13.59 -11.78
N ALA A 92 3.65 14.03 -13.03
CA ALA A 92 3.49 13.13 -14.18
C ALA A 92 4.66 12.15 -14.33
N GLU A 93 5.89 12.60 -14.13
CA GLU A 93 7.07 11.71 -14.16
C GLU A 93 7.06 10.70 -13.02
N ASN A 94 6.62 11.09 -11.84
CA ASN A 94 6.43 10.17 -10.71
C ASN A 94 5.38 9.10 -11.03
N VAL A 95 4.25 9.46 -11.61
CA VAL A 95 3.16 8.53 -11.99
C VAL A 95 3.63 7.57 -13.08
N ARG A 96 4.32 8.07 -14.11
CA ARG A 96 4.84 7.26 -15.23
C ARG A 96 6.02 6.36 -14.86
N TYR A 97 6.66 6.59 -13.73
CA TYR A 97 7.93 5.90 -13.37
C TYR A 97 7.77 4.38 -13.37
N GLY A 98 6.80 3.85 -12.63
CA GLY A 98 6.56 2.39 -12.54
C GLY A 98 6.16 1.76 -13.88
N PRO A 99 5.14 2.29 -14.58
CA PRO A 99 4.74 1.82 -15.91
C PRO A 99 5.89 1.80 -16.93
N ARG A 100 6.72 2.84 -17.00
CA ARG A 100 7.88 2.89 -17.90
C ARG A 100 8.90 1.79 -17.62
N LEU A 101 9.17 1.47 -16.35
CA LEU A 101 10.01 0.33 -15.98
C LEU A 101 9.40 -1.01 -16.42
N ALA A 102 8.09 -1.07 -16.57
CA ALA A 102 7.36 -2.22 -17.10
C ALA A 102 7.20 -2.22 -18.63
N GLY A 103 7.86 -1.28 -19.34
CA GLY A 103 7.80 -1.17 -20.80
C GLY A 103 6.49 -0.62 -21.35
N ARG A 104 5.68 0.07 -20.53
CA ARG A 104 4.39 0.68 -20.93
C ARG A 104 4.30 2.14 -20.48
N ASP A 105 3.36 2.89 -21.04
CA ASP A 105 3.02 4.23 -20.53
C ASP A 105 1.82 4.16 -19.58
N ALA A 106 1.54 5.25 -18.89
CA ALA A 106 0.41 5.41 -17.99
C ALA A 106 -0.46 6.58 -18.43
N ASP A 107 -1.77 6.41 -18.31
CA ASP A 107 -2.69 7.54 -18.31
C ASP A 107 -2.55 8.30 -16.98
N VAL A 108 -1.82 9.42 -17.05
CA VAL A 108 -1.54 10.24 -15.87
C VAL A 108 -2.80 10.91 -15.35
N GLU A 109 -3.67 11.36 -16.24
CA GLU A 109 -4.91 12.06 -15.87
C GLU A 109 -5.85 11.12 -15.14
N ASP A 110 -6.06 9.90 -15.66
CA ASP A 110 -6.86 8.88 -15.00
C ASP A 110 -6.28 8.50 -13.64
N ALA A 111 -4.97 8.24 -13.56
CA ALA A 111 -4.31 7.89 -12.30
C ALA A 111 -4.42 9.00 -11.24
N LEU A 112 -4.30 10.27 -11.64
CA LEU A 112 -4.49 11.41 -10.75
C LEU A 112 -5.96 11.50 -10.31
N GLY A 113 -6.91 11.38 -11.23
CA GLY A 113 -8.33 11.38 -10.94
C GLY A 113 -8.72 10.28 -9.95
N LEU A 114 -8.20 9.05 -10.13
CA LEU A 114 -8.38 7.94 -9.19
C LEU A 114 -7.82 8.26 -7.79
N ALA A 115 -6.73 9.01 -7.70
CA ALA A 115 -6.13 9.44 -6.44
C ALA A 115 -6.75 10.74 -5.86
N GLY A 116 -7.83 11.26 -6.47
CA GLY A 116 -8.51 12.47 -6.04
C GLY A 116 -7.71 13.75 -6.28
N LEU A 117 -6.84 13.76 -7.31
CA LEU A 117 -6.09 14.93 -7.76
C LEU A 117 -6.60 15.39 -9.13
N ASP A 118 -6.59 16.70 -9.34
CA ASP A 118 -6.90 17.30 -10.63
C ASP A 118 -5.73 17.15 -11.62
N ALA A 119 -6.04 17.04 -12.91
CA ALA A 119 -5.03 16.90 -13.98
C ALA A 119 -4.00 18.04 -14.00
N THR A 120 -4.35 19.25 -13.52
CA THR A 120 -3.43 20.39 -13.40
C THR A 120 -2.25 20.16 -12.45
N PHE A 121 -2.29 19.08 -11.68
CA PHE A 121 -1.15 18.67 -10.84
C PHE A 121 -0.01 18.06 -11.66
N ALA A 122 -0.26 17.55 -12.87
CA ALA A 122 0.68 16.75 -13.65
C ALA A 122 2.06 17.42 -13.81
N ASP A 123 2.09 18.72 -14.12
CA ASP A 123 3.33 19.45 -14.38
C ASP A 123 3.96 20.09 -13.14
N ARG A 124 3.32 19.95 -11.97
CA ARG A 124 3.86 20.51 -10.72
C ARG A 124 5.07 19.72 -10.24
N PRO A 125 6.11 20.39 -9.71
CA PRO A 125 7.20 19.71 -9.01
C PRO A 125 6.67 18.96 -7.78
N ALA A 126 6.84 17.64 -7.73
CA ALA A 126 6.25 16.79 -6.71
C ALA A 126 6.68 17.17 -5.27
N ARG A 127 7.94 17.64 -5.11
CA ARG A 127 8.46 18.09 -3.81
C ARG A 127 7.85 19.38 -3.25
N ARG A 128 7.15 20.17 -4.08
CA ARG A 128 6.51 21.41 -3.65
C ARG A 128 5.07 21.24 -3.19
N LEU A 129 4.57 20.02 -3.23
CA LEU A 129 3.23 19.69 -2.80
C LEU A 129 3.16 19.56 -1.27
N SER A 130 1.98 19.81 -0.70
CA SER A 130 1.71 19.48 0.70
C SER A 130 1.84 17.97 0.94
N VAL A 131 2.06 17.55 2.19
CA VAL A 131 2.21 16.12 2.55
C VAL A 131 0.99 15.31 2.08
N GLY A 132 -0.22 15.84 2.23
CA GLY A 132 -1.44 15.17 1.79
C GLY A 132 -1.57 15.05 0.27
N GLU A 133 -1.09 16.05 -0.49
CA GLU A 133 -1.01 15.96 -1.96
C GLU A 133 0.07 14.97 -2.38
N GLN A 134 1.24 14.98 -1.73
CA GLN A 134 2.31 14.01 -1.99
C GLN A 134 1.83 12.57 -1.74
N GLN A 135 1.06 12.34 -0.67
CA GLN A 135 0.50 11.02 -0.37
C GLN A 135 -0.47 10.57 -1.48
N ARG A 136 -1.30 11.48 -2.01
CA ARG A 136 -2.17 11.16 -3.16
C ARG A 136 -1.39 10.93 -4.45
N VAL A 137 -0.27 11.62 -4.67
CA VAL A 137 0.63 11.31 -5.80
C VAL A 137 1.25 9.93 -5.65
N MET A 138 1.63 9.51 -4.43
CA MET A 138 2.09 8.14 -4.18
C MET A 138 1.01 7.11 -4.49
N LEU A 139 -0.25 7.41 -4.15
CA LEU A 139 -1.40 6.58 -4.49
C LEU A 139 -1.59 6.51 -6.01
N ALA A 140 -1.58 7.64 -6.72
CA ALA A 140 -1.66 7.70 -8.19
C ALA A 140 -0.55 6.87 -8.85
N ARG A 141 0.69 6.99 -8.35
CA ARG A 141 1.84 6.21 -8.84
C ARG A 141 1.66 4.70 -8.67
N ALA A 142 1.06 4.28 -7.56
CA ALA A 142 0.76 2.86 -7.33
C ALA A 142 -0.38 2.39 -8.25
N LEU A 143 -1.45 3.17 -8.38
CA LEU A 143 -2.61 2.87 -9.22
C LEU A 143 -2.28 2.82 -10.71
N ALA A 144 -1.32 3.62 -11.18
CA ALA A 144 -0.84 3.60 -12.56
C ALA A 144 -0.24 2.24 -13.00
N LEU A 145 0.09 1.38 -12.06
CA LEU A 145 0.50 0.00 -12.31
C LEU A 145 -0.68 -0.96 -12.44
N GLU A 146 -1.93 -0.49 -12.22
CA GLU A 146 -3.16 -1.28 -12.23
C GLU A 146 -3.05 -2.53 -11.31
N PRO A 147 -2.71 -2.31 -10.04
CA PRO A 147 -2.50 -3.42 -9.11
C PRO A 147 -3.82 -4.15 -8.82
N ARG A 148 -3.73 -5.42 -8.43
CA ARG A 148 -4.87 -6.19 -7.89
C ARG A 148 -5.03 -6.00 -6.38
N VAL A 149 -3.93 -5.66 -5.72
CA VAL A 149 -3.88 -5.43 -4.27
C VAL A 149 -3.11 -4.16 -3.99
N LEU A 150 -3.65 -3.33 -3.10
CA LEU A 150 -2.98 -2.14 -2.61
C LEU A 150 -2.68 -2.29 -1.11
N LEU A 151 -1.40 -2.26 -0.79
CA LEU A 151 -0.91 -2.23 0.58
C LEU A 151 -0.68 -0.77 0.98
N LEU A 152 -1.25 -0.34 2.10
CA LEU A 152 -1.18 1.04 2.58
C LEU A 152 -0.60 1.07 3.99
N ASP A 153 0.58 1.64 4.14
CA ASP A 153 1.26 1.75 5.43
C ASP A 153 0.92 3.10 6.08
N GLU A 154 -0.04 3.11 7.01
CA GLU A 154 -0.52 4.30 7.72
C GLU A 154 -0.80 5.51 6.80
N PRO A 155 -1.67 5.39 5.79
CA PRO A 155 -1.78 6.36 4.68
C PRO A 155 -2.24 7.75 5.11
N THR A 156 -2.65 7.94 6.35
CA THR A 156 -3.20 9.20 6.88
C THR A 156 -2.50 9.71 8.14
N ALA A 157 -1.49 8.99 8.68
CA ALA A 157 -0.90 9.28 9.99
C ALA A 157 -0.23 10.67 10.09
N ALA A 158 0.26 11.22 8.98
CA ALA A 158 0.95 12.52 8.94
C ALA A 158 0.05 13.66 8.40
N LEU A 159 -1.26 13.44 8.30
CA LEU A 159 -2.20 14.36 7.67
C LEU A 159 -3.05 15.10 8.69
N ASP A 160 -3.40 16.36 8.38
CA ASP A 160 -4.48 17.05 9.07
C ASP A 160 -5.84 16.39 8.78
N GLU A 161 -6.85 16.70 9.57
CA GLU A 161 -8.20 16.07 9.48
C GLU A 161 -8.85 16.27 8.11
N ARG A 162 -8.60 17.40 7.43
CA ARG A 162 -9.16 17.66 6.08
C ARG A 162 -8.50 16.78 5.03
N ALA A 163 -7.18 16.69 5.04
CA ALA A 163 -6.41 15.84 4.13
C ALA A 163 -6.68 14.35 4.40
N LYS A 164 -6.78 13.95 5.68
CA LYS A 164 -7.18 12.60 6.10
C LYS A 164 -8.55 12.22 5.53
N ALA A 165 -9.56 13.05 5.74
CA ALA A 165 -10.90 12.81 5.20
C ALA A 165 -10.91 12.73 3.66
N ALA A 166 -10.04 13.48 2.97
CA ALA A 166 -9.92 13.41 1.52
C ALA A 166 -9.33 12.06 1.06
N VAL A 167 -8.26 11.59 1.71
CA VAL A 167 -7.65 10.27 1.41
C VAL A 167 -8.63 9.14 1.73
N GLU A 168 -9.32 9.17 2.86
CA GLU A 168 -10.31 8.15 3.23
C GLU A 168 -11.46 8.07 2.22
N ARG A 169 -11.98 9.22 1.74
CA ARG A 169 -12.99 9.23 0.67
C ARG A 169 -12.45 8.61 -0.61
N THR A 170 -11.25 8.98 -1.03
CA THR A 170 -10.60 8.42 -2.22
C THR A 170 -10.48 6.89 -2.11
N LEU A 171 -10.07 6.36 -0.97
CA LEU A 171 -9.98 4.91 -0.75
C LEU A 171 -11.35 4.24 -0.80
N GLY A 172 -12.39 4.88 -0.25
CA GLY A 172 -13.78 4.42 -0.33
C GLY A 172 -14.29 4.36 -1.77
N ASP A 173 -14.03 5.41 -2.56
CA ASP A 173 -14.40 5.50 -3.97
C ASP A 173 -13.68 4.45 -4.82
N LEU A 174 -12.37 4.26 -4.60
CA LEU A 174 -11.58 3.23 -5.27
C LEU A 174 -12.13 1.84 -5.01
N ARG A 175 -12.51 1.56 -3.76
CA ARG A 175 -13.11 0.28 -3.37
C ARG A 175 -14.41 -0.01 -4.12
N GLN A 176 -15.26 1.00 -4.35
CA GLN A 176 -16.52 0.85 -5.07
C GLN A 176 -16.34 0.73 -6.58
N ARG A 177 -15.34 1.43 -7.14
CA ARG A 177 -15.13 1.55 -8.59
C ARG A 177 -14.24 0.45 -9.17
N LEU A 178 -13.30 -0.05 -8.38
CA LEU A 178 -12.29 -1.02 -8.81
C LEU A 178 -12.44 -2.33 -8.01
N SER A 179 -12.27 -3.47 -8.70
CA SER A 179 -12.20 -4.78 -8.05
C SER A 179 -10.83 -4.97 -7.37
N LEU A 180 -10.47 -4.04 -6.48
CA LEU A 180 -9.18 -3.92 -5.85
C LEU A 180 -9.28 -4.35 -4.38
N SER A 181 -8.39 -5.22 -3.93
CA SER A 181 -8.27 -5.55 -2.50
C SER A 181 -7.33 -4.58 -1.82
N PHE A 182 -7.67 -4.19 -0.58
CA PHE A 182 -6.84 -3.32 0.24
C PHE A 182 -6.37 -4.04 1.50
N VAL A 183 -5.10 -3.89 1.81
CA VAL A 183 -4.56 -4.24 3.13
C VAL A 183 -3.88 -2.99 3.68
N PHE A 184 -4.43 -2.43 4.75
CA PHE A 184 -3.89 -1.20 5.30
C PHE A 184 -3.59 -1.31 6.79
N VAL A 185 -2.51 -0.63 7.17
CA VAL A 185 -2.11 -0.51 8.57
C VAL A 185 -2.68 0.78 9.13
N THR A 186 -3.20 0.71 10.32
CA THR A 186 -3.60 1.89 11.11
C THR A 186 -3.47 1.61 12.62
N HIS A 187 -3.20 2.65 13.37
CA HIS A 187 -3.30 2.63 14.83
C HIS A 187 -4.65 3.20 15.32
N GLU A 188 -5.48 3.73 14.42
CA GLU A 188 -6.78 4.29 14.72
C GLU A 188 -7.89 3.25 14.52
N ARG A 189 -8.46 2.75 15.62
CA ARG A 189 -9.54 1.77 15.58
C ARG A 189 -10.76 2.25 14.80
N ALA A 190 -11.14 3.51 15.00
CA ALA A 190 -12.28 4.11 14.28
C ALA A 190 -12.07 4.16 12.76
N GLN A 191 -10.84 4.37 12.28
CA GLN A 191 -10.51 4.30 10.86
C GLN A 191 -10.60 2.86 10.35
N ALA A 192 -10.07 1.88 11.09
CA ALA A 192 -10.18 0.48 10.73
C ALA A 192 -11.65 0.04 10.55
N GLU A 193 -12.50 0.40 11.50
CA GLU A 193 -13.93 0.07 11.49
C GLU A 193 -14.70 0.75 10.34
N ARG A 194 -14.29 1.94 9.90
CA ARG A 194 -14.94 2.65 8.78
C ARG A 194 -14.53 2.11 7.41
N LEU A 195 -13.26 1.72 7.24
CA LEU A 195 -12.69 1.44 5.92
C LEU A 195 -12.52 -0.04 5.62
N ALA A 196 -12.51 -0.92 6.64
CA ALA A 196 -12.24 -2.34 6.46
C ALA A 196 -13.50 -3.21 6.58
N ASP A 197 -13.50 -4.32 5.84
CA ASP A 197 -14.45 -5.43 6.03
C ASP A 197 -14.03 -6.32 7.19
N ARG A 198 -12.72 -6.35 7.47
CA ARG A 198 -12.07 -7.13 8.50
C ARG A 198 -10.98 -6.36 9.20
N VAL A 199 -10.84 -6.59 10.49
CA VAL A 199 -9.73 -6.08 11.30
C VAL A 199 -8.95 -7.26 11.87
N ILE A 200 -7.63 -7.26 11.65
CA ILE A 200 -6.67 -8.20 12.22
C ILE A 200 -5.88 -7.44 13.26
N ALA A 201 -5.81 -7.95 14.47
CA ALA A 201 -4.98 -7.40 15.55
C ALA A 201 -3.60 -8.09 15.56
N LEU A 202 -2.52 -7.30 15.62
CA LEU A 202 -1.14 -7.72 15.84
C LEU A 202 -0.66 -7.32 17.21
#